data_9bf0995b9a7c1b1a62eb365528b7fc6e
#
_entry.id   9bf0995b9a7c1b1a62eb365528b7fc6e
#
_cell.length_a   1.000
_cell.length_b   1.000
_cell.length_c   1.000
_cell.angle_alpha   90.00
_cell.angle_beta   90.00
_cell.angle_gamma   90.00
#
_symmetry.space_group_name_H-M   'P 1'
#
loop_
_entity.id
_entity.type
_entity.pdbx_description
1 polymer ?
#
loop_
_entity_poly.entity_id
_entity_poly.type
_entity_poly.pdbx_seq_one_letter_code
_entity_poly.pdbx_strand_id
1 'polypeptide(L)'
;SGLFDYVDTVPELVSCALVQCTSPLTTADDFRNGVMKFHQTGADSLVTVVRAHRFLWSVKDGQAVPQNYDPVKRPRRQDWNGELIENGAFYVFKTQALRDSGSRLSGRIAAFEMSEDTLAEIDTPTDWAIIEGLVKAKFGKAPQTWGF
;
A
#
# COMPACT_ATOMS: atom_id res chain seq x y z
N SER A 1 2.23 14.68 -15.82
CA SER A 1 1.06 13.89 -15.39
C SER A 1 0.27 14.71 -14.39
N GLY A 2 -1.07 14.56 -14.34
CA GLY A 2 -1.97 15.44 -13.58
C GLY A 2 -1.62 15.69 -12.10
N LEU A 3 -0.85 14.78 -11.45
CA LEU A 3 -0.39 14.99 -10.07
C LEU A 3 0.65 16.12 -9.98
N PHE A 4 1.63 16.16 -10.90
CA PHE A 4 2.65 17.20 -10.94
C PHE A 4 2.01 18.54 -11.28
N ASP A 5 1.15 18.55 -12.30
CA ASP A 5 0.44 19.76 -12.72
C ASP A 5 -0.38 20.35 -11.56
N TYR A 6 -1.05 19.51 -10.76
CA TYR A 6 -1.80 19.95 -9.59
C TYR A 6 -0.90 20.53 -8.49
N VAL A 7 0.18 19.85 -8.13
CA VAL A 7 1.12 20.29 -7.08
C VAL A 7 1.76 21.63 -7.45
N ASP A 8 2.00 21.89 -8.74
CA ASP A 8 2.58 23.14 -9.22
C ASP A 8 1.58 24.32 -9.22
N THR A 9 0.27 24.03 -9.21
CA THR A 9 -0.76 25.09 -9.07
C THR A 9 -0.95 25.59 -7.65
N VAL A 10 -0.41 24.87 -6.62
CA VAL A 10 -0.55 25.21 -5.20
C VAL A 10 0.83 25.26 -4.54
N PRO A 11 1.60 26.35 -4.73
CA PRO A 11 2.99 26.46 -4.27
C PRO A 11 3.18 26.29 -2.76
N GLU A 12 2.20 26.69 -1.95
CA GLU A 12 2.20 26.59 -0.50
C GLU A 12 1.90 25.16 0.04
N LEU A 13 1.55 24.23 -0.84
CA LEU A 13 1.27 22.85 -0.46
C LEU A 13 2.53 22.14 -0.01
N VAL A 14 2.58 21.77 1.26
CA VAL A 14 3.77 21.15 1.89
C VAL A 14 3.80 19.64 1.70
N SER A 15 2.63 19.00 1.72
CA SER A 15 2.50 17.54 1.56
C SER A 15 1.20 17.18 0.87
N CYS A 16 1.22 16.03 0.20
CA CYS A 16 0.06 15.43 -0.47
C CYS A 16 -0.16 14.00 -0.01
N ALA A 17 -1.40 13.55 -0.11
CA ALA A 17 -1.75 12.15 -0.04
C ALA A 17 -2.39 11.72 -1.37
N LEU A 18 -1.88 10.63 -1.94
CA LEU A 18 -2.47 9.95 -3.10
C LEU A 18 -3.19 8.72 -2.60
N VAL A 19 -4.51 8.69 -2.71
CA VAL A 19 -5.36 7.55 -2.31
C VAL A 19 -5.82 6.82 -3.55
N GLN A 20 -5.66 5.48 -3.57
CA GLN A 20 -6.12 4.67 -4.69
C GLN A 20 -7.55 4.18 -4.45
N CYS A 21 -8.42 4.42 -5.42
CA CYS A 21 -9.83 4.02 -5.36
C CYS A 21 -10.02 2.50 -5.49
N THR A 22 -8.99 1.78 -5.93
CA THR A 22 -8.96 0.32 -6.06
C THR A 22 -8.75 -0.42 -4.74
N SER A 23 -8.53 0.29 -3.62
CA SER A 23 -8.29 -0.27 -2.28
C SER A 23 -9.46 0.03 -1.31
N PRO A 24 -10.65 -0.56 -1.52
CA PRO A 24 -11.90 -0.16 -0.84
C PRO A 24 -11.98 -0.61 0.63
N LEU A 25 -11.06 -1.45 1.11
CA LEU A 25 -11.01 -1.88 2.50
C LEU A 25 -10.21 -0.93 3.41
N THR A 26 -9.64 0.13 2.84
CA THR A 26 -8.98 1.22 3.57
C THR A 26 -10.01 2.01 4.38
N THR A 27 -9.74 2.18 5.66
CA THR A 27 -10.62 2.92 6.56
C THR A 27 -10.13 4.36 6.80
N ALA A 28 -11.01 5.22 7.31
CA ALA A 28 -10.63 6.56 7.73
C ALA A 28 -9.57 6.56 8.85
N ASP A 29 -9.58 5.52 9.71
CA ASP A 29 -8.58 5.37 10.77
C ASP A 29 -7.22 4.95 10.22
N ASP A 30 -7.18 4.07 9.22
CA ASP A 30 -5.93 3.73 8.51
C ASP A 30 -5.29 4.98 7.93
N PHE A 31 -6.09 5.78 7.22
CA PHE A 31 -5.61 7.02 6.61
C PHE A 31 -5.10 8.01 7.66
N ARG A 32 -5.89 8.25 8.73
CA ARG A 32 -5.50 9.15 9.83
C ARG A 32 -4.20 8.71 10.48
N ASN A 33 -4.07 7.42 10.80
CA ASN A 33 -2.90 6.87 11.47
C ASN A 33 -1.66 6.88 10.56
N GLY A 34 -1.83 6.63 9.25
CA GLY A 34 -0.77 6.76 8.27
C GLY A 34 -0.23 8.18 8.17
N VAL A 35 -1.12 9.19 8.07
CA VAL A 35 -0.73 10.61 8.05
C VAL A 35 -0.04 11.01 9.35
N MET A 36 -0.55 10.56 10.51
CA MET A 36 0.10 10.81 11.80
C MET A 36 1.51 10.20 11.83
N LYS A 37 1.69 8.97 11.37
CA LYS A 37 2.99 8.31 11.31
C LYS A 37 3.97 9.05 10.39
N PHE A 38 3.51 9.52 9.25
CA PHE A 38 4.31 10.34 8.33
C PHE A 38 4.89 11.57 9.05
N HIS A 39 4.05 12.33 9.76
CA HIS A 39 4.48 13.50 10.51
C HIS A 39 5.41 13.15 11.68
N GLN A 40 5.08 12.14 12.47
CA GLN A 40 5.88 11.69 13.63
C GLN A 40 7.28 11.23 13.23
N THR A 41 7.41 10.55 12.11
CA THR A 41 8.72 10.08 11.62
C THR A 41 9.53 11.18 10.95
N GLY A 42 8.91 12.28 10.53
CA GLY A 42 9.52 13.34 9.71
C GLY A 42 9.99 12.84 8.36
N ALA A 43 9.46 11.70 7.86
CA ALA A 43 9.82 11.12 6.58
C ALA A 43 9.53 12.06 5.41
N ASP A 44 10.16 11.80 4.27
CA ASP A 44 9.92 12.56 3.03
C ASP A 44 8.76 11.96 2.24
N SER A 45 8.57 10.64 2.39
CA SER A 45 7.41 9.93 1.87
C SER A 45 7.01 8.76 2.77
N LEU A 46 5.78 8.25 2.56
CA LEU A 46 5.25 7.09 3.27
C LEU A 46 4.54 6.19 2.27
N VAL A 47 4.79 4.89 2.40
CA VAL A 47 4.13 3.82 1.67
C VAL A 47 3.28 2.98 2.63
N THR A 48 2.10 2.58 2.19
CA THR A 48 1.26 1.62 2.90
C THR A 48 1.65 0.20 2.52
N VAL A 49 1.74 -0.66 3.52
CA VAL A 49 2.19 -2.04 3.37
C VAL A 49 1.36 -2.98 4.24
N VAL A 50 1.36 -4.25 3.91
CA VAL A 50 0.83 -5.32 4.76
C VAL A 50 1.89 -6.36 5.02
N ARG A 51 1.82 -7.00 6.17
CA ARG A 51 2.71 -8.11 6.51
C ARG A 51 2.15 -9.41 5.95
N ALA A 52 2.90 -10.04 5.07
CA ALA A 52 2.51 -11.29 4.43
C ALA A 52 3.59 -12.37 4.60
N HIS A 53 3.15 -13.60 4.79
CA HIS A 53 4.04 -14.77 4.90
C HIS A 53 4.07 -15.49 3.55
N ARG A 54 4.73 -14.87 2.57
CA ARG A 54 4.86 -15.37 1.19
C ARG A 54 6.31 -15.73 0.89
N PHE A 55 6.54 -16.95 0.42
CA PHE A 55 7.83 -17.38 -0.09
C PHE A 55 7.97 -16.95 -1.55
N LEU A 56 8.94 -16.09 -1.81
CA LEU A 56 9.14 -15.47 -3.12
C LEU A 56 10.19 -16.24 -3.92
N TRP A 57 9.93 -16.41 -5.20
CA TRP A 57 10.82 -17.04 -6.16
C TRP A 57 11.02 -16.14 -7.38
N SER A 58 12.19 -16.20 -7.96
CA SER A 58 12.46 -15.64 -9.30
C SER A 58 12.99 -16.71 -10.23
N VAL A 59 12.98 -16.43 -11.53
CA VAL A 59 13.62 -17.28 -12.51
C VAL A 59 14.88 -16.58 -13.02
N LYS A 60 16.05 -17.23 -12.90
CA LYS A 60 17.33 -16.79 -13.44
C LYS A 60 17.91 -17.92 -14.29
N ASP A 61 18.21 -17.63 -15.54
CA ASP A 61 18.80 -18.60 -16.50
C ASP A 61 18.00 -19.92 -16.58
N GLY A 62 16.66 -19.83 -16.55
CA GLY A 62 15.76 -20.98 -16.60
C GLY A 62 15.62 -21.76 -15.28
N GLN A 63 16.27 -21.33 -14.20
CA GLN A 63 16.20 -21.96 -12.89
C GLN A 63 15.38 -21.14 -11.90
N ALA A 64 14.57 -21.80 -11.08
CA ALA A 64 13.85 -21.16 -9.97
C ALA A 64 14.80 -20.89 -8.80
N VAL A 65 14.87 -19.65 -8.33
CA VAL A 65 15.74 -19.21 -7.24
C VAL A 65 14.89 -18.57 -6.13
N PRO A 66 14.98 -19.08 -4.89
CA PRO A 66 14.28 -18.47 -3.75
C PRO A 66 14.86 -17.09 -3.45
N GLN A 67 14.00 -16.13 -3.06
CA GLN A 67 14.41 -14.75 -2.86
C GLN A 67 14.52 -14.34 -1.39
N ASN A 68 13.67 -14.90 -0.53
CA ASN A 68 13.52 -14.39 0.84
C ASN A 68 13.57 -15.50 1.91
N TYR A 69 14.02 -16.70 1.56
CA TYR A 69 14.22 -17.77 2.53
C TYR A 69 15.21 -18.81 2.02
N ASP A 70 15.74 -19.64 2.94
CA ASP A 70 16.55 -20.83 2.61
C ASP A 70 15.60 -22.03 2.37
N PRO A 71 15.55 -22.61 1.16
CA PRO A 71 14.65 -23.73 0.87
C PRO A 71 15.00 -25.01 1.65
N VAL A 72 16.25 -25.16 2.09
CA VAL A 72 16.69 -26.29 2.92
C VAL A 72 16.23 -26.14 4.38
N LYS A 73 16.15 -24.89 4.85
CA LYS A 73 15.74 -24.54 6.22
C LYS A 73 14.46 -23.69 6.20
N ARG A 74 13.46 -24.15 5.46
CA ARG A 74 12.20 -23.42 5.32
C ARG A 74 11.60 -23.09 6.68
N PRO A 75 11.44 -21.80 7.03
CA PRO A 75 10.88 -21.40 8.32
C PRO A 75 9.38 -21.73 8.40
N ARG A 76 8.89 -22.02 9.59
CA ARG A 76 7.45 -22.07 9.85
C ARG A 76 6.90 -20.65 9.99
N ARG A 77 5.60 -20.45 9.76
CA ARG A 77 4.96 -19.13 9.84
C ARG A 77 5.22 -18.41 11.17
N GLN A 78 5.24 -19.15 12.27
CA GLN A 78 5.49 -18.60 13.61
C GLN A 78 6.96 -18.25 13.89
N ASP A 79 7.89 -18.77 13.10
CA ASP A 79 9.33 -18.57 13.29
C ASP A 79 9.88 -17.47 12.34
N TRP A 80 9.03 -16.81 11.61
CA TRP A 80 9.39 -15.81 10.63
C TRP A 80 8.40 -14.63 10.62
N ASN A 81 8.92 -13.41 10.68
CA ASN A 81 8.10 -12.19 10.70
C ASN A 81 7.38 -11.87 9.38
N GLY A 82 7.60 -12.66 8.32
CA GLY A 82 7.08 -12.35 7.00
C GLY A 82 7.78 -11.16 6.34
N GLU A 83 7.27 -10.77 5.19
CA GLU A 83 7.73 -9.61 4.41
C GLU A 83 6.66 -8.53 4.38
N LEU A 84 7.10 -7.28 4.22
CA LEU A 84 6.20 -6.17 3.97
C LEU A 84 5.94 -6.08 2.47
N ILE A 85 4.68 -6.15 2.07
CA ILE A 85 4.23 -6.03 0.69
C ILE A 85 3.47 -4.72 0.56
N GLU A 86 3.78 -3.93 -0.45
CA GLU A 86 3.04 -2.72 -0.81
C GLU A 86 1.61 -3.11 -1.19
N ASN A 87 0.61 -2.46 -0.58
CA ASN A 87 -0.81 -2.75 -0.81
C ASN A 87 -1.51 -1.65 -1.63
N GLY A 88 -0.78 -0.65 -2.10
CA GLY A 88 -1.30 0.39 -2.96
C GLY A 88 -2.39 1.29 -2.36
N ALA A 89 -2.75 1.14 -1.09
CA ALA A 89 -3.91 1.82 -0.53
C ALA A 89 -3.80 3.34 -0.57
N PHE A 90 -2.70 3.87 -0.07
CA PHE A 90 -2.37 5.30 -0.19
C PHE A 90 -0.87 5.58 0.03
N TYR A 91 -0.46 6.75 -0.42
CA TYR A 91 0.89 7.29 -0.26
C TYR A 91 0.79 8.69 0.33
N VAL A 92 1.72 9.05 1.21
CA VAL A 92 1.86 10.43 1.71
C VAL A 92 3.27 10.90 1.40
N PHE A 93 3.44 12.12 0.89
CA PHE A 93 4.76 12.63 0.53
C PHE A 93 4.82 14.15 0.63
N LYS A 94 6.02 14.66 0.90
CA LYS A 94 6.32 16.08 0.79
C LYS A 94 6.30 16.49 -0.67
N THR A 95 5.68 17.62 -0.97
CA THR A 95 5.63 18.15 -2.35
C THR A 95 7.01 18.48 -2.89
N GLN A 96 7.92 18.95 -2.01
CA GLN A 96 9.30 19.21 -2.40
C GLN A 96 10.03 17.90 -2.80
N ALA A 97 9.86 16.83 -2.06
CA ALA A 97 10.47 15.54 -2.38
C ALA A 97 9.96 14.98 -3.72
N LEU A 98 8.66 15.19 -4.03
CA LEU A 98 8.10 14.85 -5.33
C LEU A 98 8.72 15.69 -6.46
N ARG A 99 8.86 17.02 -6.29
CA ARG A 99 9.46 17.91 -7.27
C ARG A 99 10.91 17.54 -7.58
N ASP A 100 11.69 17.25 -6.53
CA ASP A 100 13.12 16.95 -6.65
C ASP A 100 13.41 15.60 -7.32
N SER A 101 12.57 14.60 -7.06
CA SER A 101 12.81 13.22 -7.49
C SER A 101 11.98 12.76 -8.68
N GLY A 102 10.86 13.41 -8.96
CA GLY A 102 9.88 12.94 -9.93
C GLY A 102 9.07 11.72 -9.44
N SER A 103 9.17 11.33 -8.15
CA SER A 103 8.53 10.13 -7.59
C SER A 103 7.80 10.43 -6.29
N ARG A 104 6.60 9.83 -6.13
CA ARG A 104 5.83 9.86 -4.88
C ARG A 104 6.53 9.13 -3.72
N LEU A 105 7.46 8.24 -4.02
CA LEU A 105 8.29 7.54 -3.05
C LEU A 105 9.75 7.93 -3.26
N SER A 106 10.26 8.76 -2.37
CA SER A 106 11.62 9.29 -2.44
C SER A 106 12.10 9.77 -1.07
N GLY A 107 13.40 10.05 -0.97
CA GLY A 107 14.03 10.45 0.27
C GLY A 107 13.95 9.38 1.35
N ARG A 108 13.70 9.79 2.59
CA ARG A 108 13.45 8.87 3.70
C ARG A 108 12.01 8.38 3.65
N ILE A 109 11.83 7.09 3.33
CA ILE A 109 10.51 6.46 3.16
C ILE A 109 10.11 5.78 4.47
N ALA A 110 8.96 6.16 5.03
CA ALA A 110 8.33 5.45 6.14
C ALA A 110 7.36 4.39 5.62
N ALA A 111 7.25 3.25 6.30
CA ALA A 111 6.24 2.24 6.02
C ALA A 111 5.12 2.31 7.05
N PHE A 112 3.87 2.32 6.60
CA PHE A 112 2.68 2.19 7.45
C PHE A 112 2.05 0.82 7.22
N GLU A 113 2.17 -0.05 8.23
CA GLU A 113 1.63 -1.41 8.18
C GLU A 113 0.13 -1.40 8.45
N MET A 114 -0.64 -1.95 7.51
CA MET A 114 -2.08 -2.08 7.54
C MET A 114 -2.49 -3.54 7.74
N SER A 115 -3.76 -3.79 7.97
CA SER A 115 -4.29 -5.14 8.13
C SER A 115 -4.23 -5.95 6.83
N GLU A 116 -4.07 -7.28 6.93
CA GLU A 116 -3.84 -8.19 5.79
C GLU A 116 -4.98 -8.14 4.75
N ASP A 117 -6.20 -7.88 5.17
CA ASP A 117 -7.36 -7.75 4.27
C ASP A 117 -7.24 -6.57 3.29
N THR A 118 -6.48 -5.52 3.64
CA THR A 118 -6.24 -4.38 2.75
C THR A 118 -5.30 -4.67 1.58
N LEU A 119 -4.75 -5.89 1.49
CA LEU A 119 -4.02 -6.35 0.31
C LEU A 119 -4.95 -6.66 -0.88
N ALA A 120 -6.24 -6.79 -0.64
CA ALA A 120 -7.21 -7.03 -1.70
C ALA A 120 -7.50 -5.73 -2.46
N GLU A 121 -7.22 -5.73 -3.76
CA GLU A 121 -7.42 -4.61 -4.69
C GLU A 121 -8.44 -5.00 -5.78
N ILE A 122 -9.09 -4.01 -6.38
CA ILE A 122 -10.06 -4.21 -7.48
C ILE A 122 -9.36 -3.87 -8.80
N ASP A 123 -8.86 -4.89 -9.48
CA ASP A 123 -8.27 -4.77 -10.80
C ASP A 123 -9.08 -5.52 -11.88
N THR A 124 -9.86 -6.50 -11.45
CA THR A 124 -10.66 -7.36 -12.34
C THR A 124 -12.10 -7.52 -11.83
N PRO A 125 -13.05 -7.95 -12.68
CA PRO A 125 -14.40 -8.31 -12.24
C PRO A 125 -14.44 -9.42 -11.17
N THR A 126 -13.46 -10.31 -11.16
CA THR A 126 -13.34 -11.36 -10.13
C THR A 126 -12.97 -10.76 -8.78
N ASP A 127 -12.06 -9.79 -8.77
CA ASP A 127 -11.68 -9.08 -7.53
C ASP A 127 -12.87 -8.36 -6.93
N TRP A 128 -13.72 -7.77 -7.78
CA TRP A 128 -14.96 -7.13 -7.34
C TRP A 128 -15.83 -8.07 -6.52
N ALA A 129 -16.09 -9.29 -7.02
CA ALA A 129 -16.91 -10.28 -6.31
C ALA A 129 -16.31 -10.72 -4.98
N ILE A 130 -14.97 -10.85 -4.92
CA ILE A 130 -14.25 -11.20 -3.70
C ILE A 130 -14.35 -10.05 -2.69
N ILE A 131 -14.08 -8.83 -3.13
CA ILE A 131 -14.07 -7.65 -2.27
C ILE A 131 -15.46 -7.32 -1.76
N GLU A 132 -16.52 -7.49 -2.55
CA GLU A 132 -17.90 -7.32 -2.09
C GLU A 132 -18.20 -8.24 -0.89
N GLY A 133 -17.72 -9.48 -0.93
CA GLY A 133 -17.80 -10.42 0.19
C GLY A 133 -17.03 -9.95 1.42
N LEU A 134 -15.82 -9.44 1.23
CA LEU A 134 -14.96 -8.92 2.30
C LEU A 134 -15.54 -7.65 2.95
N VAL A 135 -16.03 -6.71 2.15
CA VAL A 135 -16.71 -5.49 2.62
C VAL A 135 -17.94 -5.83 3.45
N LYS A 136 -18.76 -6.76 2.96
CA LYS A 136 -19.94 -7.24 3.68
C LYS A 136 -19.57 -7.89 5.02
N ALA A 137 -18.51 -8.68 5.06
CA ALA A 137 -18.01 -9.30 6.29
C ALA A 137 -17.45 -8.27 7.28
N LYS A 138 -16.71 -7.28 6.79
CA LYS A 138 -16.03 -6.25 7.62
C LYS A 138 -17.00 -5.19 8.14
N PHE A 139 -17.94 -4.73 7.32
CA PHE A 139 -18.81 -3.59 7.61
C PHE A 139 -20.29 -3.94 7.79
N GLY A 140 -20.68 -5.21 7.69
CA GLY A 140 -22.03 -5.72 7.95
C GLY A 140 -23.06 -5.50 6.84
N LYS A 141 -22.83 -4.60 5.90
CA LYS A 141 -23.62 -4.39 4.66
C LYS A 141 -22.70 -3.82 3.58
N ALA A 142 -22.89 -4.26 2.33
CA ALA A 142 -22.33 -3.52 1.22
C ALA A 142 -22.93 -2.10 1.22
N PRO A 143 -22.15 -1.05 0.94
CA PRO A 143 -22.68 0.29 0.79
C PRO A 143 -23.79 0.27 -0.27
N GLN A 144 -24.96 0.83 0.04
CA GLN A 144 -26.14 0.84 -0.87
C GLN A 144 -25.93 1.69 -2.14
N THR A 145 -24.75 2.24 -2.35
CA THR A 145 -24.41 3.23 -3.39
C THR A 145 -23.38 2.78 -4.40
N TRP A 146 -23.18 1.48 -4.58
CA TRP A 146 -22.44 0.98 -5.73
C TRP A 146 -23.38 0.79 -6.94
N GLY A 147 -24.16 1.82 -7.27
CA GLY A 147 -24.95 1.86 -8.49
C GLY A 147 -24.14 2.56 -9.58
N PHE A 148 -23.76 1.81 -10.61
CA PHE A 148 -23.39 2.34 -11.90
C PHE A 148 -24.66 2.52 -12.75
#